data_8da5055fffabe4372739cf8766251619
#
_entry.id   8da5055fffabe4372739cf8766251619
#
_cell.length_a   1.000
_cell.length_b   1.000
_cell.length_c   1.000
_cell.angle_alpha   90.00
_cell.angle_beta   90.00
_cell.angle_gamma   90.00
#
_symmetry.space_group_name_H-M   'P 1'
#
loop_
_entity.id
_entity.type
_entity.pdbx_description
1 polymer ?
#
loop_
_entity_poly.entity_id
_entity_poly.type
_entity_poly.pdbx_seq_one_letter_code
_entity_poly.pdbx_strand_id
1 'polypeptide(L)'
;LWDEIYNVFEGKIPREKIDSFKAGAGTALFLYDEATVKKMQEQFSTYADNFPVWANQANGMLQLAVWSMLRELNVGASLQHYNPVIDARVKEIFDIPENFKLVAQMPFGGIVSEPDKKEKEDIDKRVTVLR
;
A
#
# COMPACT_ATOMS: atom_id res chain seq x y z
N LEU A 1 -3.94 4.76 -14.18
CA LEU A 1 -2.97 4.68 -13.11
C LEU A 1 -1.62 4.17 -13.58
N TRP A 2 -1.48 2.93 -14.06
CA TRP A 2 -0.20 2.28 -14.30
C TRP A 2 0.62 2.90 -15.43
N ASP A 3 -0.01 3.35 -16.53
CA ASP A 3 0.67 4.11 -17.58
C ASP A 3 1.18 5.45 -17.08
N GLU A 4 0.42 6.13 -16.21
CA GLU A 4 0.86 7.38 -15.60
C GLU A 4 2.05 7.16 -14.65
N ILE A 5 2.04 6.08 -13.87
CA ILE A 5 3.19 5.72 -13.04
C ILE A 5 4.43 5.51 -13.92
N TYR A 6 4.29 4.76 -15.02
CA TYR A 6 5.38 4.55 -15.96
C TYR A 6 5.94 5.88 -16.52
N ASN A 7 5.05 6.80 -16.90
CA ASN A 7 5.43 8.09 -17.44
C ASN A 7 6.15 8.97 -16.40
N VAL A 8 5.65 9.01 -15.16
CA VAL A 8 6.27 9.77 -14.06
C VAL A 8 7.68 9.27 -13.76
N PHE A 9 7.94 7.99 -13.91
CA PHE A 9 9.26 7.39 -13.73
C PHE A 9 10.14 7.43 -14.99
N GLU A 10 9.67 8.08 -16.07
CA GLU A 10 10.45 8.26 -17.32
C GLU A 10 11.04 6.94 -17.87
N GLY A 11 10.30 5.84 -17.74
CA GLY A 11 10.74 4.53 -18.22
C GLY A 11 11.81 3.85 -17.35
N LYS A 12 12.14 4.37 -16.17
CA LYS A 12 13.09 3.73 -15.23
C LYS A 12 12.56 2.44 -14.59
N ILE A 13 11.25 2.20 -14.72
CA ILE A 13 10.62 0.94 -14.30
C ILE A 13 10.49 0.03 -15.52
N PRO A 14 10.80 -1.28 -15.43
CA PRO A 14 10.57 -2.21 -16.53
C PRO A 14 9.11 -2.19 -16.99
N ARG A 15 8.90 -1.99 -18.28
CA ARG A 15 7.54 -1.90 -18.87
C ARG A 15 6.72 -3.15 -18.60
N GLU A 16 7.34 -4.33 -18.68
CA GLU A 16 6.70 -5.62 -18.42
C GLU A 16 6.09 -5.70 -17.00
N LYS A 17 6.79 -5.13 -16.01
CA LYS A 17 6.28 -5.07 -14.63
C LYS A 17 5.01 -4.21 -14.55
N ILE A 18 5.00 -3.08 -15.19
CA ILE A 18 3.82 -2.18 -15.24
C ILE A 18 2.66 -2.86 -15.99
N ASP A 19 2.94 -3.50 -17.11
CA ASP A 19 1.94 -4.19 -17.90
C ASP A 19 1.33 -5.37 -17.12
N SER A 20 2.13 -6.08 -16.30
CA SER A 20 1.62 -7.14 -15.43
C SER A 20 0.61 -6.61 -14.38
N PHE A 21 0.85 -5.44 -13.82
CA PHE A 21 -0.10 -4.81 -12.88
C PHE A 21 -1.34 -4.27 -13.59
N LYS A 22 -1.18 -3.74 -14.80
CA LYS A 22 -2.27 -3.23 -15.63
C LYS A 22 -3.20 -4.34 -16.10
N ALA A 23 -2.68 -5.55 -16.31
CA ALA A 23 -3.44 -6.73 -16.72
C ALA A 23 -4.37 -7.26 -15.60
N GLY A 24 -4.22 -6.82 -14.37
CA GLY A 24 -5.07 -7.18 -13.25
C GLY A 24 -6.51 -6.67 -13.40
N ALA A 25 -7.41 -7.20 -12.56
CA ALA A 25 -8.82 -6.79 -12.52
C ALA A 25 -9.01 -5.38 -11.94
N GLY A 26 -8.09 -4.93 -11.08
CA GLY A 26 -8.17 -3.63 -10.44
C GLY A 26 -6.94 -3.30 -9.60
N THR A 27 -6.98 -2.12 -8.99
CA THR A 27 -5.94 -1.67 -8.04
C THR A 27 -6.61 -0.99 -6.85
N ALA A 28 -6.34 -1.45 -5.64
CA ALA A 28 -6.70 -0.74 -4.43
C ALA A 28 -5.64 0.33 -4.13
N LEU A 29 -6.09 1.56 -3.85
CA LEU A 29 -5.26 2.65 -3.37
C LEU A 29 -5.48 2.80 -1.86
N PHE A 30 -4.40 2.76 -1.10
CA PHE A 30 -4.45 2.93 0.35
C PHE A 30 -4.03 4.35 0.71
N LEU A 31 -4.92 5.04 1.40
CA LEU A 31 -4.74 6.43 1.81
C LEU A 31 -5.10 6.58 3.28
N TYR A 32 -4.64 7.67 3.90
CA TYR A 32 -5.18 8.13 5.17
C TYR A 32 -5.42 9.65 5.13
N ASP A 33 -6.33 10.13 5.97
CA ASP A 33 -6.67 11.55 6.08
C ASP A 33 -5.71 12.27 7.03
N GLU A 34 -4.82 13.10 6.46
CA GLU A 34 -3.87 13.92 7.24
C GLU A 34 -4.59 14.99 8.09
N ALA A 35 -5.78 15.46 7.66
CA ALA A 35 -6.52 16.44 8.45
C ALA A 35 -7.01 15.82 9.77
N THR A 36 -7.45 14.56 9.72
CA THR A 36 -7.79 13.80 10.93
C THR A 36 -6.57 13.60 11.83
N VAL A 37 -5.42 13.25 11.26
CA VAL A 37 -4.16 13.10 12.01
C VAL A 37 -3.79 14.41 12.72
N LYS A 38 -3.82 15.55 12.01
CA LYS A 38 -3.53 16.88 12.58
C LYS A 38 -4.48 17.24 13.71
N LYS A 39 -5.77 17.00 13.53
CA LYS A 39 -6.77 17.23 14.58
C LYS A 39 -6.46 16.43 15.84
N MET A 40 -6.06 15.17 15.70
CA MET A 40 -5.68 14.33 16.85
C MET A 40 -4.39 14.82 17.51
N GLN A 41 -3.40 15.29 16.74
CA GLN A 41 -2.18 15.90 17.27
C GLN A 41 -2.48 17.16 18.13
N GLU A 42 -3.40 18.00 17.65
CA GLU A 42 -3.82 19.21 18.38
C GLU A 42 -4.59 18.84 19.66
N GLN A 43 -5.50 17.88 19.58
CA GLN A 43 -6.32 17.45 20.71
C GLN A 43 -5.52 16.74 21.81
N PHE A 44 -4.50 15.98 21.42
CA PHE A 44 -3.68 15.15 22.31
C PHE A 44 -2.20 15.47 22.14
N SER A 45 -1.80 16.70 22.46
CA SER A 45 -0.46 17.23 22.18
C SER A 45 0.68 16.41 22.78
N THR A 46 0.47 15.75 23.92
CA THR A 46 1.48 14.85 24.54
C THR A 46 1.89 13.69 23.61
N TYR A 47 1.00 13.27 22.73
CA TYR A 47 1.22 12.15 21.80
C TYR A 47 1.30 12.60 20.35
N ALA A 48 1.45 13.90 20.08
CA ALA A 48 1.36 14.49 18.76
C ALA A 48 2.23 13.75 17.72
N ASP A 49 3.48 13.44 18.07
CA ASP A 49 4.44 12.79 17.19
C ASP A 49 4.07 11.32 16.86
N ASN A 50 3.22 10.71 17.67
CA ASN A 50 2.82 9.32 17.47
C ASN A 50 1.68 9.16 16.47
N PHE A 51 0.79 10.14 16.32
CA PHE A 51 -0.39 10.00 15.45
C PHE A 51 -0.07 9.69 13.99
N PRO A 52 0.93 10.33 13.34
CA PRO A 52 1.33 9.95 12.00
C PRO A 52 1.86 8.50 11.89
N VAL A 53 2.58 8.05 12.93
CA VAL A 53 3.08 6.67 13.02
C VAL A 53 1.92 5.69 13.15
N TRP A 54 0.99 5.96 14.06
CA TRP A 54 -0.19 5.12 14.27
C TRP A 54 -1.11 5.08 13.04
N ALA A 55 -1.25 6.19 12.33
CA ALA A 55 -2.00 6.21 11.07
C ALA A 55 -1.39 5.28 10.01
N ASN A 56 -0.05 5.28 9.87
CA ASN A 56 0.64 4.36 8.98
C ASN A 56 0.55 2.91 9.45
N GLN A 57 0.65 2.64 10.75
CA GLN A 57 0.47 1.29 11.31
C GLN A 57 -0.95 0.76 11.07
N ALA A 58 -1.97 1.60 11.32
CA ALA A 58 -3.36 1.25 11.05
C ALA A 58 -3.60 0.98 9.56
N ASN A 59 -2.99 1.79 8.67
CA ASN A 59 -3.06 1.57 7.24
C ASN A 59 -2.39 0.24 6.85
N GLY A 60 -1.24 -0.10 7.43
CA GLY A 60 -0.58 -1.39 7.21
C GLY A 60 -1.44 -2.60 7.63
N MET A 61 -2.16 -2.48 8.75
CA MET A 61 -3.12 -3.52 9.18
C MET A 61 -4.28 -3.66 8.18
N LEU A 62 -4.81 -2.54 7.66
CA LEU A 62 -5.82 -2.56 6.61
C LEU A 62 -5.30 -3.22 5.32
N GLN A 63 -4.08 -2.90 4.89
CA GLN A 63 -3.45 -3.51 3.72
C GLN A 63 -3.35 -5.03 3.87
N LEU A 64 -2.91 -5.51 5.03
CA LEU A 64 -2.82 -6.94 5.32
C LEU A 64 -4.21 -7.60 5.30
N ALA A 65 -5.21 -6.98 5.92
CA ALA A 65 -6.58 -7.50 5.93
C ALA A 65 -7.14 -7.64 4.52
N VAL A 66 -7.02 -6.59 3.69
CA VAL A 66 -7.46 -6.62 2.28
C VAL A 66 -6.73 -7.70 1.49
N TRP A 67 -5.41 -7.80 1.63
CA TRP A 67 -4.60 -8.80 0.94
C TRP A 67 -4.99 -10.23 1.32
N SER A 68 -5.20 -10.47 2.62
CA SER A 68 -5.64 -11.77 3.13
C SER A 68 -7.03 -12.14 2.60
N MET A 69 -7.98 -11.21 2.61
CA MET A 69 -9.32 -11.43 2.05
C MET A 69 -9.28 -11.74 0.55
N LEU A 70 -8.46 -11.02 -0.22
CA LEU A 70 -8.28 -11.32 -1.65
C LEU A 70 -7.75 -12.74 -1.85
N ARG A 71 -6.78 -13.18 -1.04
CA ARG A 71 -6.26 -14.55 -1.10
C ARG A 71 -7.31 -15.60 -0.77
N GLU A 72 -8.15 -15.38 0.24
CA GLU A 72 -9.28 -16.26 0.58
C GLU A 72 -10.28 -16.40 -0.57
N LEU A 73 -10.48 -15.33 -1.34
CA LEU A 73 -11.29 -15.30 -2.56
C LEU A 73 -10.58 -15.87 -3.79
N ASN A 74 -9.38 -16.45 -3.63
CA ASN A 74 -8.54 -16.95 -4.70
C ASN A 74 -8.14 -15.87 -5.73
N VAL A 75 -7.92 -14.64 -5.25
CA VAL A 75 -7.46 -13.49 -6.03
C VAL A 75 -6.00 -13.20 -5.68
N GLY A 76 -5.16 -13.09 -6.70
CA GLY A 76 -3.77 -12.66 -6.55
C GLY A 76 -3.67 -11.15 -6.35
N ALA A 77 -2.73 -10.72 -5.51
CA ALA A 77 -2.46 -9.31 -5.29
C ALA A 77 -0.98 -9.05 -5.00
N SER A 78 -0.51 -7.84 -5.27
CA SER A 78 0.87 -7.44 -5.04
C SER A 78 0.92 -6.01 -4.49
N LEU A 79 1.54 -5.83 -3.32
CA LEU A 79 1.65 -4.52 -2.69
C LEU A 79 2.81 -3.73 -3.29
N GLN A 80 2.53 -2.51 -3.73
CA GLN A 80 3.48 -1.60 -4.37
C GLN A 80 3.54 -0.25 -3.65
N HIS A 81 4.71 0.40 -3.70
CA HIS A 81 4.98 1.69 -3.07
C HIS A 81 5.72 2.59 -4.06
N TYR A 82 4.99 3.25 -4.95
CA TYR A 82 5.55 4.22 -5.91
C TYR A 82 5.49 5.66 -5.39
N ASN A 83 4.87 5.86 -4.24
CA ASN A 83 4.83 7.12 -3.53
C ASN A 83 6.21 7.47 -2.90
N PRO A 84 6.55 8.75 -2.66
CA PRO A 84 5.68 9.91 -2.91
C PRO A 84 5.68 10.40 -4.37
N VAL A 85 6.49 9.82 -5.26
CA VAL A 85 6.74 10.33 -6.63
C VAL A 85 5.45 10.47 -7.44
N ILE A 86 4.47 9.59 -7.23
CA ILE A 86 3.20 9.56 -7.97
C ILE A 86 2.06 10.32 -7.28
N ASP A 87 2.26 10.81 -6.06
CA ASP A 87 1.16 11.26 -5.20
C ASP A 87 0.34 12.38 -5.84
N ALA A 88 0.98 13.43 -6.34
CA ALA A 88 0.31 14.55 -6.98
C ALA A 88 -0.49 14.11 -8.21
N ARG A 89 0.10 13.26 -9.05
CA ARG A 89 -0.54 12.80 -10.28
C ARG A 89 -1.71 11.87 -10.00
N VAL A 90 -1.60 11.01 -8.98
CA VAL A 90 -2.71 10.12 -8.56
C VAL A 90 -3.87 10.93 -8.01
N LYS A 91 -3.60 11.96 -7.19
CA LYS A 91 -4.64 12.87 -6.69
C LYS A 91 -5.37 13.57 -7.82
N GLU A 92 -4.65 14.10 -8.80
CA GLU A 92 -5.21 14.77 -9.96
C GLU A 92 -6.13 13.85 -10.78
N ILE A 93 -5.65 12.63 -11.12
CA ILE A 93 -6.38 11.70 -12.00
C ILE A 93 -7.68 11.19 -11.35
N PHE A 94 -7.66 10.97 -10.03
CA PHE A 94 -8.77 10.35 -9.31
C PHE A 94 -9.56 11.36 -8.46
N ASP A 95 -9.30 12.65 -8.62
CA ASP A 95 -9.95 13.74 -7.86
C ASP A 95 -9.90 13.49 -6.33
N ILE A 96 -8.73 13.07 -5.85
CA ILE A 96 -8.52 12.79 -4.43
C ILE A 96 -8.22 14.09 -3.69
N PRO A 97 -8.96 14.39 -2.61
CA PRO A 97 -8.73 15.63 -1.84
C PRO A 97 -7.30 15.74 -1.32
N GLU A 98 -6.77 16.98 -1.25
CA GLU A 98 -5.37 17.25 -0.88
C GLU A 98 -4.97 16.74 0.51
N ASN A 99 -5.93 16.68 1.43
CA ASN A 99 -5.70 16.17 2.79
C ASN A 99 -5.52 14.65 2.87
N PHE A 100 -5.73 13.90 1.78
CA PHE A 100 -5.45 12.48 1.76
C PHE A 100 -4.02 12.19 1.33
N LYS A 101 -3.32 11.38 2.09
CA LYS A 101 -1.97 10.90 1.78
C LYS A 101 -1.99 9.49 1.24
N LEU A 102 -1.41 9.30 0.07
CA LEU A 102 -1.24 7.98 -0.54
C LEU A 102 -0.15 7.21 0.20
N VAL A 103 -0.44 5.95 0.53
CA VAL A 103 0.48 5.06 1.25
C VAL A 103 0.97 3.91 0.37
N ALA A 104 0.04 3.26 -0.34
CA ALA A 104 0.36 2.10 -1.14
C ALA A 104 -0.63 1.89 -2.28
N GLN A 105 -0.24 1.07 -3.25
CA GLN A 105 -1.03 0.60 -4.38
C GLN A 105 -1.01 -0.92 -4.39
N MET A 106 -2.16 -1.56 -4.53
CA MET A 106 -2.27 -3.01 -4.57
C MET A 106 -3.03 -3.45 -5.83
N PRO A 107 -2.33 -3.72 -6.96
CA PRO A 107 -2.96 -4.38 -8.09
C PRO A 107 -3.40 -5.79 -7.69
N PHE A 108 -4.57 -6.20 -8.18
CA PHE A 108 -5.13 -7.50 -7.91
C PHE A 108 -5.82 -8.07 -9.15
N GLY A 109 -5.94 -9.40 -9.21
CA GLY A 109 -6.56 -10.09 -10.34
C GLY A 109 -6.48 -11.61 -10.21
N GLY A 110 -6.84 -12.31 -11.28
CA GLY A 110 -6.73 -13.76 -11.34
C GLY A 110 -5.29 -14.24 -11.18
N ILE A 111 -5.10 -15.35 -10.45
CA ILE A 111 -3.78 -15.96 -10.26
C ILE A 111 -3.40 -16.72 -11.53
N VAL A 112 -2.37 -16.28 -12.21
CA VAL A 112 -1.81 -16.95 -13.40
C VAL A 112 -0.79 -18.02 -13.00
N SER A 113 0.03 -17.71 -11.99
CA SER A 113 1.02 -18.65 -11.43
C SER A 113 1.19 -18.37 -9.93
N GLU A 114 1.44 -19.43 -9.18
CA GLU A 114 1.79 -19.25 -7.76
C GLU A 114 3.21 -18.69 -7.65
N PRO A 115 3.47 -17.83 -6.64
CA PRO A 115 4.80 -17.31 -6.41
C PRO A 115 5.76 -18.41 -5.94
N ASP A 116 7.04 -18.23 -6.23
CA ASP A 116 8.09 -19.13 -5.72
C ASP A 116 8.06 -19.19 -4.19
N LYS A 117 8.33 -20.39 -3.66
CA LYS A 117 8.47 -20.57 -2.21
C LYS A 117 9.68 -19.79 -1.71
N LYS A 118 9.44 -18.93 -0.74
CA LYS A 118 10.53 -18.25 0.00
C LYS A 118 10.92 -19.09 1.20
N GLU A 119 12.21 -19.22 1.42
CA GLU A 119 12.72 -19.73 2.69
C GLU A 119 12.28 -18.79 3.81
N LYS A 120 11.72 -19.37 4.85
CA LYS A 120 11.31 -18.64 6.05
C LYS A 120 12.34 -18.84 7.13
N GLU A 121 12.73 -17.75 7.77
CA GLU A 121 13.53 -17.82 8.98
C GLU A 121 12.76 -18.57 10.08
N ASP A 122 13.49 -19.32 10.90
CA ASP A 122 12.91 -20.02 12.04
C ASP A 122 12.17 -19.05 12.95
N ILE A 123 10.97 -19.45 13.37
CA ILE A 123 10.11 -18.62 14.21
C ILE A 123 10.76 -18.26 15.54
N ASP A 124 11.56 -19.17 16.12
CA ASP A 124 12.25 -18.99 17.40
C ASP A 124 13.29 -17.87 17.36
N LYS A 125 13.72 -17.43 16.17
CA LYS A 125 14.60 -16.25 16.02
C LYS A 125 13.85 -14.92 16.10
N ARG A 126 12.54 -14.94 15.96
CA ARG A 126 11.69 -13.74 15.87
C ARG A 126 10.67 -13.62 16.99
N VAL A 127 10.36 -14.72 17.66
CA VAL A 127 9.36 -14.77 18.73
C VAL A 127 9.96 -15.39 19.96
N THR A 128 9.89 -14.68 21.08
CA THR A 128 10.25 -15.20 22.40
C THR A 128 9.00 -15.36 23.23
N VAL A 129 8.74 -16.57 23.73
CA VAL A 129 7.63 -16.83 24.64
C VAL A 129 8.18 -16.79 26.07
N LEU A 130 7.74 -15.79 26.86
CA LEU A 130 8.01 -15.69 28.29
C LEU A 130 6.91 -16.42 29.03
N ARG A 131 7.26 -17.32 29.94
CA ARG A 131 6.34 -18.09 30.80
C ARG A 131 6.54 -17.69 32.24
#